data_f2a373953aa49fabc6fb7f519613ca58
#
_entry.id   f2a373953aa49fabc6fb7f519613ca58
#
_cell.length_a   1.000
_cell.length_b   1.000
_cell.length_c   1.000
_cell.angle_alpha   90.00
_cell.angle_beta   90.00
_cell.angle_gamma   90.00
#
_symmetry.space_group_name_H-M   'P 1'
#
loop_
_entity.id
_entity.type
_entity.pdbx_description
1 polymer ?
#
loop_
_entity_poly.entity_id
_entity_poly.type
_entity_poly.pdbx_seq_one_letter_code
_entity_poly.pdbx_strand_id
1 'polypeptide(L)'
;DIDDLSSLPFTTKENIRDNYPDGLFAVPHEDLRRIHASSGTTGKPKIVAYTEDDLGVWHEVMARSLYAAGVREGDMVQNGYGYGLFTGGLGLHNGVEELGACIIPTGGGNTTRQIDMLQDMGSDVLSCTPSYCLYLDERAEDMGIDLSSLDLERVIIGAEPFTDPMREEIEEALGVTAIDVYGLSEIIGPGVSIECEHAQDGLHLWEDHFYPEVVDPETGEVLPEGEEGELVVTSLTKQAFPMIRYRTGDMTRLNYDTCECGRTMVRMDNVTGRADDLLIVRGVNVYPSQIEEVMVDIAEVAPHYRID
;
A
#
# COMPACT_ATOMS: atom_id res chain seq x y z
N ASP A 1 -8.88 6.41 27.20
CA ASP A 1 -7.85 7.34 26.77
C ASP A 1 -6.93 6.63 25.79
N ILE A 2 -6.28 7.35 24.87
CA ILE A 2 -5.37 6.75 23.89
C ILE A 2 -4.20 6.04 24.62
N ASP A 3 -3.80 6.56 25.76
CA ASP A 3 -2.76 5.96 26.61
C ASP A 3 -3.12 4.56 27.14
N ASP A 4 -4.42 4.24 27.18
CA ASP A 4 -4.91 2.92 27.64
C ASP A 4 -5.01 1.90 26.49
N LEU A 5 -4.80 2.34 25.23
CA LEU A 5 -5.00 1.50 24.03
C LEU A 5 -4.11 0.26 24.07
N SER A 6 -2.86 0.41 24.49
CA SER A 6 -1.89 -0.71 24.60
C SER A 6 -2.33 -1.83 25.55
N SER A 7 -3.29 -1.57 26.43
CA SER A 7 -3.86 -2.57 27.35
C SER A 7 -4.99 -3.42 26.73
N LEU A 8 -5.52 -3.00 25.57
CA LEU A 8 -6.57 -3.74 24.88
C LEU A 8 -5.99 -4.96 24.15
N PRO A 9 -6.79 -6.02 23.97
CA PRO A 9 -6.35 -7.18 23.19
C PRO A 9 -6.16 -6.83 21.72
N PHE A 10 -5.30 -7.58 21.05
CA PHE A 10 -5.12 -7.46 19.61
C PHE A 10 -6.30 -8.04 18.83
N THR A 11 -6.59 -7.44 17.69
CA THR A 11 -7.39 -8.05 16.63
C THR A 11 -6.44 -8.72 15.64
N THR A 12 -6.77 -9.94 15.22
CA THR A 12 -5.93 -10.74 14.29
C THR A 12 -6.72 -11.18 13.05
N LYS A 13 -6.01 -11.71 12.06
CA LYS A 13 -6.63 -12.31 10.86
C LYS A 13 -7.59 -13.45 11.21
N GLU A 14 -7.29 -14.21 12.26
CA GLU A 14 -8.14 -15.33 12.75
C GLU A 14 -9.46 -14.78 13.25
N ASN A 15 -9.46 -13.68 14.01
CA ASN A 15 -10.71 -13.07 14.49
C ASN A 15 -11.64 -12.69 13.33
N ILE A 16 -11.08 -12.16 12.21
CA ILE A 16 -11.87 -11.85 11.02
C ILE A 16 -12.45 -13.12 10.38
N ARG A 17 -11.64 -14.18 10.27
CA ARG A 17 -12.06 -15.46 9.68
C ARG A 17 -13.13 -16.17 10.51
N ASP A 18 -12.98 -16.17 11.83
CA ASP A 18 -13.92 -16.82 12.77
C ASP A 18 -15.28 -16.12 12.78
N ASN A 19 -15.31 -14.83 12.44
CA ASN A 19 -16.52 -14.02 12.36
C ASN A 19 -17.02 -13.80 10.91
N TYR A 20 -16.60 -14.66 9.98
CA TYR A 20 -17.03 -14.58 8.58
C TYR A 20 -18.54 -14.84 8.42
N PRO A 21 -19.30 -14.10 7.56
CA PRO A 21 -18.79 -13.05 6.69
C PRO A 21 -18.83 -11.63 7.32
N ASP A 22 -19.68 -11.38 8.32
CA ASP A 22 -20.09 -10.05 8.77
C ASP A 22 -20.15 -9.88 10.30
N GLY A 23 -19.68 -10.88 11.05
CA GLY A 23 -19.77 -10.89 12.52
C GLY A 23 -18.98 -9.78 13.22
N LEU A 24 -18.07 -9.09 12.52
CA LEU A 24 -17.34 -7.91 13.02
C LEU A 24 -17.90 -6.58 12.48
N PHE A 25 -18.99 -6.59 11.75
CA PHE A 25 -19.64 -5.34 11.33
C PHE A 25 -20.29 -4.66 12.53
N ALA A 26 -19.97 -3.39 12.73
CA ALA A 26 -20.43 -2.60 13.86
C ALA A 26 -21.70 -1.78 13.57
N VAL A 27 -22.21 -1.87 12.33
CA VAL A 27 -23.43 -1.19 11.88
C VAL A 27 -24.38 -2.18 11.20
N PRO A 28 -25.69 -1.89 11.13
CA PRO A 28 -26.64 -2.72 10.39
C PRO A 28 -26.37 -2.66 8.87
N HIS A 29 -26.76 -3.73 8.15
CA HIS A 29 -26.54 -3.84 6.70
C HIS A 29 -27.17 -2.69 5.89
N GLU A 30 -28.24 -2.09 6.36
CA GLU A 30 -28.91 -0.96 5.71
C GLU A 30 -28.07 0.32 5.66
N ASP A 31 -27.09 0.45 6.57
CA ASP A 31 -26.14 1.56 6.61
C ASP A 31 -24.91 1.34 5.75
N LEU A 32 -24.71 0.11 5.25
CA LEU A 32 -23.60 -0.21 4.38
C LEU A 32 -23.79 0.40 2.97
N ARG A 33 -22.71 0.91 2.41
CA ARG A 33 -22.65 1.45 1.04
C ARG A 33 -21.75 0.65 0.13
N ARG A 34 -20.71 0.02 0.69
CA ARG A 34 -19.75 -0.75 -0.11
C ARG A 34 -19.22 -1.93 0.70
N ILE A 35 -18.96 -3.02 -0.01
CA ILE A 35 -18.29 -4.21 0.52
C ILE A 35 -17.11 -4.53 -0.39
N HIS A 36 -15.96 -4.80 0.22
CA HIS A 36 -14.78 -5.32 -0.46
C HIS A 36 -14.36 -6.65 0.16
N ALA A 37 -13.48 -7.36 -0.54
CA ALA A 37 -12.87 -8.58 -0.03
C ALA A 37 -11.39 -8.62 -0.42
N SER A 38 -10.54 -9.06 0.51
CA SER A 38 -9.16 -9.35 0.19
C SER A 38 -9.04 -10.68 -0.56
N SER A 39 -8.06 -10.79 -1.45
CA SER A 39 -7.71 -12.04 -2.12
C SER A 39 -7.03 -13.00 -1.13
N GLY A 40 -7.82 -13.70 -0.32
CA GLY A 40 -7.24 -14.73 0.56
C GLY A 40 -6.62 -15.86 -0.27
N THR A 41 -5.31 -16.05 -0.18
CA THR A 41 -4.59 -17.15 -0.86
C THR A 41 -4.92 -18.53 -0.30
N THR A 42 -5.46 -18.60 0.91
CA THR A 42 -5.74 -19.87 1.62
C THR A 42 -7.09 -19.83 2.33
N GLY A 43 -8.22 -19.98 1.60
CA GLY A 43 -9.52 -20.13 2.23
C GLY A 43 -10.55 -19.06 1.86
N LYS A 44 -11.50 -18.77 2.78
CA LYS A 44 -12.54 -17.74 2.55
C LYS A 44 -11.91 -16.35 2.54
N PRO A 45 -12.36 -15.45 1.62
CA PRO A 45 -11.87 -14.07 1.58
C PRO A 45 -12.23 -13.33 2.87
N LYS A 46 -11.41 -12.36 3.28
CA LYS A 46 -11.78 -11.45 4.36
C LYS A 46 -12.72 -10.39 3.80
N ILE A 47 -13.90 -10.29 4.39
CA ILE A 47 -14.92 -9.31 3.97
C ILE A 47 -14.77 -8.05 4.82
N VAL A 48 -14.74 -6.89 4.16
CA VAL A 48 -14.68 -5.58 4.79
C VAL A 48 -15.81 -4.70 4.29
N ALA A 49 -16.35 -3.85 5.14
CA ALA A 49 -17.50 -3.03 4.82
C ALA A 49 -17.25 -1.55 5.12
N TYR A 50 -18.04 -0.70 4.46
CA TYR A 50 -17.94 0.76 4.55
C TYR A 50 -19.32 1.39 4.60
N THR A 51 -19.50 2.36 5.50
CA THR A 51 -20.61 3.32 5.47
C THR A 51 -20.34 4.42 4.45
N GLU A 52 -21.25 5.37 4.28
CA GLU A 52 -21.02 6.59 3.51
C GLU A 52 -19.89 7.43 4.08
N ASP A 53 -19.87 7.58 5.42
CA ASP A 53 -18.82 8.33 6.12
C ASP A 53 -17.45 7.65 5.99
N ASP A 54 -17.39 6.31 6.09
CA ASP A 54 -16.16 5.56 5.86
C ASP A 54 -15.59 5.78 4.45
N LEU A 55 -16.47 5.84 3.45
CA LEU A 55 -16.05 6.14 2.07
C LEU A 55 -15.54 7.57 1.95
N GLY A 56 -16.20 8.53 2.60
CA GLY A 56 -15.75 9.93 2.63
C GLY A 56 -14.35 10.05 3.23
N VAL A 57 -14.11 9.40 4.37
CA VAL A 57 -12.75 9.33 4.98
C VAL A 57 -11.75 8.71 4.02
N TRP A 58 -12.11 7.60 3.37
CA TRP A 58 -11.19 6.92 2.45
C TRP A 58 -10.82 7.78 1.24
N HIS A 59 -11.82 8.46 0.62
CA HIS A 59 -11.56 9.37 -0.49
C HIS A 59 -10.63 10.50 -0.07
N GLU A 60 -10.86 11.09 1.10
CA GLU A 60 -10.06 12.19 1.64
C GLU A 60 -8.63 11.77 1.96
N VAL A 61 -8.39 10.66 2.69
CA VAL A 61 -7.02 10.23 3.01
C VAL A 61 -6.26 9.82 1.75
N MET A 62 -6.94 9.26 0.75
CA MET A 62 -6.31 8.92 -0.52
C MET A 62 -5.98 10.18 -1.34
N ALA A 63 -6.85 11.19 -1.35
CA ALA A 63 -6.56 12.48 -1.98
C ALA A 63 -5.37 13.18 -1.30
N ARG A 64 -5.30 13.18 0.04
CA ARG A 64 -4.13 13.69 0.79
C ARG A 64 -2.85 12.92 0.44
N SER A 65 -2.96 11.61 0.29
CA SER A 65 -1.85 10.74 -0.11
C SER A 65 -1.33 11.13 -1.49
N LEU A 66 -2.20 11.23 -2.47
CA LEU A 66 -1.84 11.64 -3.82
C LEU A 66 -1.23 13.05 -3.86
N TYR A 67 -1.79 13.99 -3.09
CA TYR A 67 -1.21 15.34 -2.98
C TYR A 67 0.18 15.32 -2.34
N ALA A 68 0.42 14.47 -1.33
CA ALA A 68 1.73 14.31 -0.72
C ALA A 68 2.75 13.72 -1.71
N ALA A 69 2.31 12.81 -2.56
CA ALA A 69 3.09 12.20 -3.65
C ALA A 69 3.37 13.15 -4.82
N GLY A 70 2.85 14.38 -4.80
CA GLY A 70 3.07 15.38 -5.85
C GLY A 70 2.00 15.42 -6.93
N VAL A 71 0.92 14.65 -6.82
CA VAL A 71 -0.22 14.74 -7.75
C VAL A 71 -1.00 16.02 -7.49
N ARG A 72 -1.46 16.68 -8.55
CA ARG A 72 -2.18 17.96 -8.49
C ARG A 72 -3.50 17.90 -9.26
N GLU A 73 -4.36 18.89 -9.00
CA GLU A 73 -5.56 19.13 -9.80
C GLU A 73 -5.18 19.29 -11.28
N GLY A 74 -5.84 18.52 -12.15
CA GLY A 74 -5.61 18.54 -13.58
C GLY A 74 -4.63 17.49 -14.11
N ASP A 75 -3.83 16.85 -13.25
CA ASP A 75 -2.97 15.73 -13.66
C ASP A 75 -3.82 14.56 -14.19
N MET A 76 -3.26 13.82 -15.15
CA MET A 76 -3.82 12.59 -15.66
C MET A 76 -3.22 11.39 -14.94
N VAL A 77 -4.03 10.67 -14.17
CA VAL A 77 -3.62 9.52 -13.38
C VAL A 77 -4.16 8.24 -14.02
N GLN A 78 -3.27 7.42 -14.58
CA GLN A 78 -3.62 6.12 -15.11
C GLN A 78 -3.58 5.07 -13.99
N ASN A 79 -4.73 4.41 -13.74
CA ASN A 79 -4.85 3.41 -12.68
C ASN A 79 -4.80 1.99 -13.24
N GLY A 80 -3.66 1.32 -13.05
CA GLY A 80 -3.42 -0.07 -13.43
C GLY A 80 -3.86 -1.09 -12.38
N TYR A 81 -4.34 -0.69 -11.20
CA TYR A 81 -4.89 -1.63 -10.22
C TYR A 81 -6.23 -2.20 -10.65
N GLY A 82 -6.47 -3.48 -10.35
CA GLY A 82 -7.72 -4.16 -10.66
C GLY A 82 -8.92 -3.55 -9.95
N TYR A 83 -10.02 -3.39 -10.70
CA TYR A 83 -11.33 -3.01 -10.17
C TYR A 83 -12.12 -4.27 -9.79
N GLY A 84 -12.89 -4.20 -8.71
CA GLY A 84 -13.72 -5.32 -8.24
C GLY A 84 -13.76 -5.41 -6.72
N LEU A 85 -13.67 -6.62 -6.18
CA LEU A 85 -13.73 -6.83 -4.73
C LEU A 85 -12.49 -6.34 -3.99
N PHE A 86 -11.32 -6.30 -4.66
CA PHE A 86 -10.10 -5.76 -4.09
C PHE A 86 -10.18 -4.23 -3.93
N THR A 87 -9.59 -3.71 -2.86
CA THR A 87 -9.70 -2.30 -2.49
C THR A 87 -8.86 -1.34 -3.34
N GLY A 88 -7.75 -1.83 -3.93
CA GLY A 88 -6.74 -0.98 -4.57
C GLY A 88 -7.29 -0.09 -5.68
N GLY A 89 -8.00 -0.68 -6.67
CA GLY A 89 -8.48 0.06 -7.83
C GLY A 89 -9.46 1.17 -7.49
N LEU A 90 -10.51 0.86 -6.71
CA LEU A 90 -11.53 1.84 -6.35
C LEU A 90 -11.05 2.86 -5.31
N GLY A 91 -10.15 2.46 -4.39
CA GLY A 91 -9.59 3.37 -3.41
C GLY A 91 -8.79 4.48 -4.07
N LEU A 92 -7.87 4.11 -4.97
CA LEU A 92 -7.10 5.09 -5.72
C LEU A 92 -7.99 5.96 -6.61
N HIS A 93 -8.90 5.33 -7.37
CA HIS A 93 -9.84 6.01 -8.27
C HIS A 93 -10.56 7.16 -7.56
N ASN A 94 -11.21 6.86 -6.45
CA ASN A 94 -11.99 7.85 -5.72
C ASN A 94 -11.10 8.96 -5.13
N GLY A 95 -9.89 8.64 -4.69
CA GLY A 95 -8.93 9.64 -4.21
C GLY A 95 -8.46 10.59 -5.31
N VAL A 96 -8.29 10.10 -6.54
CA VAL A 96 -7.94 10.93 -7.71
C VAL A 96 -9.07 11.90 -8.03
N GLU A 97 -10.33 11.42 -8.06
CA GLU A 97 -11.50 12.28 -8.29
C GLU A 97 -11.68 13.31 -7.17
N GLU A 98 -11.49 12.92 -5.89
CA GLU A 98 -11.57 13.82 -4.74
C GLU A 98 -10.50 14.91 -4.77
N LEU A 99 -9.30 14.59 -5.26
CA LEU A 99 -8.22 15.57 -5.47
C LEU A 99 -8.51 16.55 -6.61
N GLY A 100 -9.41 16.22 -7.53
CA GLY A 100 -9.70 16.99 -8.74
C GLY A 100 -8.77 16.68 -9.91
N ALA A 101 -8.03 15.58 -9.84
CA ALA A 101 -7.25 15.06 -10.95
C ALA A 101 -8.10 14.19 -11.90
N CYS A 102 -7.60 13.94 -13.11
CA CYS A 102 -8.31 13.13 -14.10
C CYS A 102 -7.91 11.67 -14.00
N ILE A 103 -8.86 10.77 -13.75
CA ILE A 103 -8.61 9.34 -13.67
C ILE A 103 -8.79 8.63 -15.02
N ILE A 104 -7.80 7.82 -15.41
CA ILE A 104 -7.89 6.87 -16.54
C ILE A 104 -8.00 5.45 -15.94
N PRO A 105 -9.22 4.87 -15.85
CA PRO A 105 -9.46 3.62 -15.12
C PRO A 105 -9.17 2.39 -16.00
N THR A 106 -7.92 2.22 -16.44
CA THR A 106 -7.51 1.11 -17.30
C THR A 106 -7.69 -0.25 -16.64
N GLY A 107 -7.50 -0.31 -15.32
CA GLY A 107 -7.60 -1.56 -14.56
C GLY A 107 -6.45 -2.52 -14.84
N GLY A 108 -6.45 -3.68 -14.20
CA GLY A 108 -5.42 -4.70 -14.42
C GLY A 108 -5.56 -5.43 -15.77
N GLY A 109 -4.44 -5.95 -16.27
CA GLY A 109 -4.36 -6.74 -17.51
C GLY A 109 -4.30 -5.92 -18.79
N ASN A 110 -4.17 -6.60 -19.94
CA ASN A 110 -3.99 -5.99 -21.26
C ASN A 110 -2.87 -4.93 -21.30
N THR A 111 -1.65 -5.37 -21.09
CA THR A 111 -0.45 -4.52 -20.97
C THR A 111 -0.22 -3.64 -22.19
N THR A 112 -0.46 -4.15 -23.40
CA THR A 112 -0.38 -3.35 -24.64
C THR A 112 -1.30 -2.12 -24.57
N ARG A 113 -2.56 -2.31 -24.14
CA ARG A 113 -3.49 -1.17 -23.96
C ARG A 113 -3.04 -0.20 -22.87
N GLN A 114 -2.38 -0.68 -21.83
CA GLN A 114 -1.82 0.20 -20.79
C GLN A 114 -0.76 1.15 -21.40
N ILE A 115 0.14 0.60 -22.22
CA ILE A 115 1.20 1.35 -22.87
C ILE A 115 0.62 2.33 -23.90
N ASP A 116 -0.32 1.86 -24.73
CA ASP A 116 -1.00 2.71 -25.73
C ASP A 116 -1.68 3.92 -25.03
N MET A 117 -2.34 3.68 -23.89
CA MET A 117 -3.02 4.75 -23.14
C MET A 117 -2.04 5.73 -22.49
N LEU A 118 -0.90 5.26 -21.97
CA LEU A 118 0.17 6.15 -21.47
C LEU A 118 0.64 7.12 -22.57
N GLN A 119 0.86 6.60 -23.78
CA GLN A 119 1.28 7.40 -24.92
C GLN A 119 0.18 8.35 -25.42
N ASP A 120 -1.01 7.81 -25.70
CA ASP A 120 -2.08 8.54 -26.38
C ASP A 120 -2.66 9.66 -25.53
N MET A 121 -2.71 9.45 -24.21
CA MET A 121 -3.30 10.40 -23.26
C MET A 121 -2.27 11.30 -22.57
N GLY A 122 -0.97 10.99 -22.67
CA GLY A 122 0.07 11.74 -21.98
C GLY A 122 -0.16 11.73 -20.47
N SER A 123 -0.23 10.51 -19.87
CA SER A 123 -0.49 10.38 -18.43
C SER A 123 0.69 10.90 -17.63
N ASP A 124 0.43 11.77 -16.64
CA ASP A 124 1.43 12.33 -15.73
C ASP A 124 1.82 11.32 -14.63
N VAL A 125 0.86 10.47 -14.24
CA VAL A 125 1.00 9.53 -13.13
C VAL A 125 0.48 8.16 -13.53
N LEU A 126 1.27 7.11 -13.26
CA LEU A 126 0.82 5.72 -13.32
C LEU A 126 0.70 5.16 -11.91
N SER A 127 -0.32 4.35 -11.66
CA SER A 127 -0.47 3.64 -10.40
C SER A 127 -0.65 2.14 -10.65
N CYS A 128 0.26 1.32 -10.10
CA CYS A 128 0.26 -0.13 -10.26
C CYS A 128 1.16 -0.80 -9.18
N THR A 129 1.36 -2.10 -9.27
CA THR A 129 2.33 -2.79 -8.41
C THR A 129 3.77 -2.60 -8.91
N PRO A 130 4.79 -2.67 -8.03
CA PRO A 130 6.19 -2.55 -8.42
C PRO A 130 6.59 -3.53 -9.53
N SER A 131 6.26 -4.81 -9.35
CA SER A 131 6.55 -5.85 -10.35
C SER A 131 5.89 -5.59 -11.70
N TYR A 132 4.72 -4.93 -11.71
CA TYR A 132 4.04 -4.58 -12.95
C TYR A 132 4.69 -3.39 -13.66
N CYS A 133 5.34 -2.47 -12.95
CA CYS A 133 6.13 -1.40 -13.57
C CYS A 133 7.26 -1.97 -14.46
N LEU A 134 8.04 -2.89 -13.92
CA LEU A 134 9.13 -3.55 -14.67
C LEU A 134 8.59 -4.37 -15.85
N TYR A 135 7.48 -5.07 -15.66
CA TYR A 135 6.83 -5.81 -16.75
C TYR A 135 6.28 -4.88 -17.84
N LEU A 136 5.81 -3.69 -17.49
CA LEU A 136 5.39 -2.67 -18.47
C LEU A 136 6.57 -2.20 -19.33
N ASP A 137 7.72 -1.96 -18.71
CA ASP A 137 8.93 -1.54 -19.40
C ASP A 137 9.43 -2.61 -20.38
N GLU A 138 9.60 -3.85 -19.92
CA GLU A 138 9.96 -4.98 -20.76
C GLU A 138 9.02 -5.11 -21.98
N ARG A 139 7.71 -4.93 -21.74
CA ARG A 139 6.71 -5.04 -22.80
C ARG A 139 6.74 -3.84 -23.76
N ALA A 140 7.04 -2.64 -23.26
CA ALA A 140 7.19 -1.45 -24.09
C ALA A 140 8.41 -1.54 -25.00
N GLU A 141 9.53 -2.07 -24.50
CA GLU A 141 10.72 -2.37 -25.29
C GLU A 141 10.41 -3.33 -26.45
N ASP A 142 9.67 -4.43 -26.19
CA ASP A 142 9.19 -5.36 -27.21
C ASP A 142 8.36 -4.67 -28.31
N MET A 143 7.64 -3.61 -27.95
CA MET A 143 6.84 -2.79 -28.87
C MET A 143 7.66 -1.69 -29.56
N GLY A 144 8.91 -1.50 -29.17
CA GLY A 144 9.80 -0.43 -29.66
C GLY A 144 9.45 0.93 -29.08
N ILE A 145 8.87 0.98 -27.89
CA ILE A 145 8.45 2.18 -27.16
C ILE A 145 9.40 2.35 -25.96
N ASP A 146 9.95 3.53 -25.81
CA ASP A 146 10.76 3.95 -24.67
C ASP A 146 9.87 4.72 -23.70
N LEU A 147 9.53 4.10 -22.55
CA LEU A 147 8.66 4.70 -21.53
C LEU A 147 9.29 5.94 -20.89
N SER A 148 10.61 6.00 -20.77
CA SER A 148 11.32 7.17 -20.22
C SER A 148 11.20 8.43 -21.10
N SER A 149 10.78 8.26 -22.34
CA SER A 149 10.54 9.37 -23.29
C SER A 149 9.12 9.96 -23.23
N LEU A 150 8.22 9.35 -22.43
CA LEU A 150 6.84 9.82 -22.27
C LEU A 150 6.75 10.99 -21.26
N ASP A 151 5.59 11.62 -21.18
CA ASP A 151 5.30 12.70 -20.22
C ASP A 151 5.08 12.20 -18.78
N LEU A 152 5.31 10.90 -18.51
CA LEU A 152 5.15 10.28 -17.20
C LEU A 152 6.18 10.86 -16.22
N GLU A 153 5.69 11.44 -15.11
CA GLU A 153 6.56 12.06 -14.10
C GLU A 153 6.76 11.18 -12.87
N ARG A 154 5.75 10.39 -12.51
CA ARG A 154 5.78 9.57 -11.30
C ARG A 154 4.96 8.31 -11.39
N VAL A 155 5.34 7.33 -10.58
CA VAL A 155 4.56 6.11 -10.35
C VAL A 155 4.18 6.02 -8.87
N ILE A 156 2.91 5.68 -8.60
CA ILE A 156 2.42 5.37 -7.25
C ILE A 156 2.35 3.86 -7.15
N ILE A 157 3.28 3.26 -6.43
CA ILE A 157 3.44 1.82 -6.33
C ILE A 157 3.11 1.31 -4.92
N GLY A 158 2.63 0.08 -4.83
CA GLY A 158 2.30 -0.55 -3.55
C GLY A 158 1.59 -1.89 -3.76
N ALA A 159 1.00 -2.41 -2.69
CA ALA A 159 0.37 -3.73 -2.60
C ALA A 159 1.34 -4.93 -2.67
N GLU A 160 2.60 -4.70 -2.96
CA GLU A 160 3.71 -5.66 -2.89
C GLU A 160 4.88 -4.99 -2.16
N PRO A 161 5.64 -5.69 -1.33
CA PRO A 161 6.91 -5.17 -0.84
C PRO A 161 7.88 -5.01 -2.00
N PHE A 162 8.78 -4.05 -1.92
CA PHE A 162 9.87 -3.87 -2.88
C PHE A 162 11.09 -3.26 -2.18
N THR A 163 12.26 -3.46 -2.78
CA THR A 163 13.54 -3.04 -2.24
C THR A 163 14.03 -1.74 -2.89
N ASP A 164 15.01 -1.08 -2.27
CA ASP A 164 15.62 0.11 -2.87
C ASP A 164 16.25 -0.17 -4.24
N PRO A 165 16.97 -1.28 -4.48
CA PRO A 165 17.44 -1.63 -5.84
C PRO A 165 16.30 -1.75 -6.86
N MET A 166 15.15 -2.33 -6.49
CA MET A 166 14.00 -2.42 -7.38
C MET A 166 13.39 -1.04 -7.65
N ARG A 167 13.40 -0.13 -6.67
CA ARG A 167 13.01 1.27 -6.84
C ARG A 167 13.89 1.96 -7.89
N GLU A 168 15.22 1.84 -7.72
CA GLU A 168 16.18 2.42 -8.65
C GLU A 168 15.98 1.90 -10.08
N GLU A 169 15.75 0.59 -10.23
CA GLU A 169 15.44 -0.02 -11.53
C GLU A 169 14.17 0.54 -12.16
N ILE A 170 13.08 0.69 -11.39
CA ILE A 170 11.82 1.29 -11.88
C ILE A 170 12.03 2.75 -12.29
N GLU A 171 12.72 3.54 -11.48
CA GLU A 171 12.98 4.96 -11.74
C GLU A 171 13.86 5.16 -12.98
N GLU A 172 14.87 4.32 -13.18
CA GLU A 172 15.72 4.35 -14.37
C GLU A 172 14.95 3.93 -15.63
N ALA A 173 14.21 2.82 -15.56
CA ALA A 173 13.48 2.25 -16.68
C ALA A 173 12.37 3.19 -17.21
N LEU A 174 11.61 3.82 -16.32
CA LEU A 174 10.48 4.67 -16.68
C LEU A 174 10.81 6.17 -16.72
N GLY A 175 11.98 6.59 -16.19
CA GLY A 175 12.37 7.99 -16.11
C GLY A 175 11.53 8.81 -15.12
N VAL A 176 11.06 8.21 -14.03
CA VAL A 176 10.06 8.75 -13.10
C VAL A 176 10.56 8.78 -11.65
N THR A 177 9.78 9.37 -10.75
CA THR A 177 9.92 9.17 -9.31
C THR A 177 8.95 8.09 -8.84
N ALA A 178 9.44 7.06 -8.15
CA ALA A 178 8.63 5.98 -7.60
C ALA A 178 8.24 6.27 -6.15
N ILE A 179 6.96 6.40 -5.88
CA ILE A 179 6.37 6.75 -4.57
C ILE A 179 5.64 5.53 -3.99
N ASP A 180 6.05 5.08 -2.81
CA ASP A 180 5.39 3.98 -2.12
C ASP A 180 4.09 4.42 -1.45
N VAL A 181 3.02 3.63 -1.64
CA VAL A 181 1.74 3.77 -0.98
C VAL A 181 1.38 2.49 -0.23
N TYR A 182 1.19 2.62 1.07
CA TYR A 182 0.80 1.51 1.92
C TYR A 182 -0.68 1.57 2.30
N GLY A 183 -1.27 0.40 2.41
CA GLY A 183 -2.61 0.21 2.94
C GLY A 183 -3.03 -1.24 2.91
N LEU A 184 -4.08 -1.54 3.65
CA LEU A 184 -4.66 -2.87 3.74
C LEU A 184 -6.18 -2.79 3.83
N SER A 185 -6.85 -3.76 3.22
CA SER A 185 -8.32 -3.79 3.14
C SER A 185 -8.99 -3.75 4.50
N GLU A 186 -8.38 -4.38 5.51
CA GLU A 186 -8.92 -4.48 6.87
C GLU A 186 -8.99 -3.11 7.56
N ILE A 187 -8.08 -2.20 7.25
CA ILE A 187 -8.08 -0.85 7.82
C ILE A 187 -8.96 0.07 6.97
N ILE A 188 -8.54 0.37 5.73
CA ILE A 188 -9.37 1.19 4.83
C ILE A 188 -9.16 0.84 3.35
N GLY A 189 -8.01 0.30 2.98
CA GLY A 189 -7.53 0.10 1.61
C GLY A 189 -6.23 0.87 1.39
N PRO A 190 -5.85 1.25 0.17
CA PRO A 190 -4.71 2.14 -0.05
C PRO A 190 -4.96 3.51 0.59
N GLY A 191 -3.90 4.20 1.00
CA GLY A 191 -3.98 5.53 1.60
C GLY A 191 -3.94 5.53 3.12
N VAL A 192 -3.50 4.45 3.78
CA VAL A 192 -3.16 4.48 5.22
C VAL A 192 -1.92 5.33 5.43
N SER A 193 -0.91 5.12 4.58
CA SER A 193 0.31 5.93 4.54
C SER A 193 0.89 6.02 3.14
N ILE A 194 1.74 7.02 2.89
CA ILE A 194 2.38 7.27 1.60
C ILE A 194 3.68 8.06 1.79
N GLU A 195 4.64 7.82 0.93
CA GLU A 195 5.82 8.69 0.80
C GLU A 195 5.44 10.06 0.21
N CYS A 196 6.28 11.06 0.40
CA CYS A 196 6.06 12.37 -0.19
C CYS A 196 7.06 12.66 -1.33
N GLU A 197 6.68 13.57 -2.24
CA GLU A 197 7.51 14.00 -3.36
C GLU A 197 8.86 14.62 -2.97
N HIS A 198 9.04 15.05 -1.71
CA HIS A 198 10.26 15.73 -1.25
C HIS A 198 11.29 14.79 -0.66
N ALA A 199 10.86 13.66 -0.14
CA ALA A 199 11.74 12.70 0.50
C ALA A 199 11.15 11.30 0.38
N GLN A 200 11.92 10.37 -0.13
CA GLN A 200 11.64 8.92 -0.11
C GLN A 200 12.22 8.33 1.19
N ASP A 201 11.81 8.93 2.34
CA ASP A 201 12.33 8.65 3.67
C ASP A 201 11.16 8.30 4.59
N GLY A 202 10.53 7.16 4.30
CA GLY A 202 9.38 6.64 5.01
C GLY A 202 8.04 7.26 4.60
N LEU A 203 6.97 6.53 4.93
CA LEU A 203 5.60 6.82 4.55
C LEU A 203 4.87 7.59 5.65
N HIS A 204 4.33 8.75 5.34
CA HIS A 204 3.49 9.56 6.24
C HIS A 204 2.19 8.85 6.54
N LEU A 205 1.90 8.62 7.80
CA LEU A 205 0.68 7.95 8.27
C LEU A 205 -0.34 8.99 8.74
N TRP A 206 -1.62 8.83 8.37
CA TRP A 206 -2.67 9.79 8.69
C TRP A 206 -3.20 9.56 10.11
N GLU A 207 -2.51 10.12 11.13
CA GLU A 207 -2.75 9.90 12.58
C GLU A 207 -4.12 10.36 13.08
N ASP A 208 -4.80 11.23 12.35
CA ASP A 208 -6.19 11.63 12.62
C ASP A 208 -7.21 10.51 12.34
N HIS A 209 -6.83 9.50 11.56
CA HIS A 209 -7.66 8.37 11.21
C HIS A 209 -7.08 7.01 11.67
N PHE A 210 -5.77 6.90 11.81
CA PHE A 210 -5.07 5.65 12.10
C PHE A 210 -4.04 5.86 13.20
N TYR A 211 -4.13 5.06 14.25
CA TYR A 211 -3.13 5.06 15.32
C TYR A 211 -2.19 3.88 15.14
N PRO A 212 -0.89 4.11 14.87
CA PRO A 212 0.07 3.04 14.72
C PRO A 212 0.75 2.69 16.04
N GLU A 213 1.06 1.42 16.21
CA GLU A 213 1.99 0.88 17.21
C GLU A 213 2.95 -0.06 16.47
N VAL A 214 4.19 -0.16 16.93
CA VAL A 214 5.10 -1.23 16.53
C VAL A 214 5.31 -2.13 17.74
N VAL A 215 5.12 -3.44 17.56
CA VAL A 215 5.20 -4.41 18.64
C VAL A 215 6.21 -5.51 18.31
N ASP A 216 6.80 -6.08 19.35
CA ASP A 216 7.54 -7.32 19.22
C ASP A 216 6.58 -8.45 18.78
N PRO A 217 6.85 -9.14 17.67
CA PRO A 217 5.92 -10.10 17.10
C PRO A 217 5.70 -11.35 17.98
N GLU A 218 6.65 -11.67 18.87
CA GLU A 218 6.57 -12.85 19.76
C GLU A 218 5.86 -12.50 21.09
N THR A 219 6.21 -11.38 21.72
CA THR A 219 5.71 -11.01 23.04
C THR A 219 4.47 -10.11 22.97
N GLY A 220 4.29 -9.35 21.88
CA GLY A 220 3.25 -8.33 21.72
C GLY A 220 3.53 -7.06 22.55
N GLU A 221 4.72 -6.90 23.11
CA GLU A 221 5.10 -5.67 23.81
C GLU A 221 5.33 -4.55 22.81
N VAL A 222 4.84 -3.34 23.15
CA VAL A 222 5.07 -2.14 22.31
C VAL A 222 6.55 -1.78 22.36
N LEU A 223 7.16 -1.64 21.20
CA LEU A 223 8.57 -1.31 21.06
C LEU A 223 8.80 0.22 21.11
N PRO A 224 9.98 0.64 21.57
CA PRO A 224 10.40 2.04 21.48
C PRO A 224 10.46 2.54 20.04
N GLU A 225 10.41 3.86 19.88
CA GLU A 225 10.61 4.53 18.60
C GLU A 225 11.92 4.08 17.92
N GLY A 226 11.85 3.84 16.61
CA GLY A 226 12.99 3.44 15.78
C GLY A 226 13.38 1.96 15.88
N GLU A 227 12.74 1.18 16.76
CA GLU A 227 12.93 -0.27 16.79
C GLU A 227 12.02 -0.95 15.76
N GLU A 228 12.55 -1.99 15.11
CA GLU A 228 11.82 -2.78 14.12
C GLU A 228 10.90 -3.80 14.79
N GLY A 229 9.66 -3.88 14.33
CA GLY A 229 8.69 -4.83 14.83
C GLY A 229 7.47 -4.90 13.92
N GLU A 230 6.45 -5.64 14.37
CA GLU A 230 5.20 -5.79 13.63
C GLU A 230 4.34 -4.52 13.78
N LEU A 231 3.88 -3.98 12.65
CA LEU A 231 2.92 -2.88 12.63
C LEU A 231 1.56 -3.33 13.15
N VAL A 232 1.05 -2.59 14.10
CA VAL A 232 -0.31 -2.71 14.63
C VAL A 232 -1.04 -1.40 14.36
N VAL A 233 -2.24 -1.46 13.80
CA VAL A 233 -3.02 -0.27 13.45
C VAL A 233 -4.38 -0.30 14.14
N THR A 234 -4.75 0.82 14.77
CA THR A 234 -6.12 1.06 15.25
C THR A 234 -6.80 2.10 14.36
N SER A 235 -7.94 1.74 13.76
CA SER A 235 -8.76 2.70 13.05
C SER A 235 -9.56 3.57 14.03
N LEU A 236 -9.39 4.89 13.97
CA LEU A 236 -10.02 5.84 14.90
C LEU A 236 -11.41 6.29 14.43
N THR A 237 -11.66 6.31 13.13
CA THR A 237 -12.84 6.92 12.53
C THR A 237 -13.72 5.95 11.73
N LYS A 238 -13.28 4.71 11.48
CA LYS A 238 -14.03 3.73 10.70
C LYS A 238 -15.24 3.21 11.47
N GLN A 239 -16.41 3.25 10.85
CA GLN A 239 -17.70 2.92 11.48
C GLN A 239 -18.16 1.49 11.18
N ALA A 240 -18.15 1.07 9.91
CA ALA A 240 -18.72 -0.21 9.51
C ALA A 240 -17.90 -1.41 9.99
N PHE A 241 -16.58 -1.29 9.98
CA PHE A 241 -15.65 -2.36 10.30
C PHE A 241 -14.44 -1.79 11.06
N PRO A 242 -14.63 -1.34 12.32
CA PRO A 242 -13.56 -0.76 13.12
C PRO A 242 -12.56 -1.84 13.53
N MET A 243 -11.28 -1.58 13.31
CA MET A 243 -10.19 -2.42 13.78
C MET A 243 -9.50 -1.77 14.97
N ILE A 244 -9.40 -2.50 16.07
CA ILE A 244 -8.71 -2.06 17.28
C ILE A 244 -7.48 -2.94 17.45
N ARG A 245 -6.29 -2.32 17.48
CA ARG A 245 -5.00 -3.00 17.60
C ARG A 245 -4.87 -4.18 16.63
N TYR A 246 -5.13 -3.92 15.35
CA TYR A 246 -5.06 -4.96 14.32
C TYR A 246 -3.61 -5.27 13.99
N ARG A 247 -3.21 -6.52 14.21
CA ARG A 247 -1.89 -7.04 13.81
C ARG A 247 -1.86 -7.27 12.31
N THR A 248 -1.08 -6.45 11.61
CA THR A 248 -1.00 -6.48 10.14
C THR A 248 -0.18 -7.66 9.63
N GLY A 249 0.80 -8.08 10.40
CA GLY A 249 1.86 -9.00 10.01
C GLY A 249 3.03 -8.31 9.29
N ASP A 250 2.94 -7.03 8.99
CA ASP A 250 3.96 -6.29 8.24
C ASP A 250 5.02 -5.74 9.19
N MET A 251 6.31 -5.91 8.85
CA MET A 251 7.44 -5.46 9.66
C MET A 251 7.89 -4.08 9.21
N THR A 252 8.03 -3.15 10.17
CA THR A 252 8.44 -1.77 9.93
C THR A 252 8.99 -1.12 11.20
N ARG A 253 9.35 0.17 11.11
CA ARG A 253 9.72 1.05 12.22
C ARG A 253 8.90 2.33 12.16
N LEU A 254 8.72 3.00 13.30
CA LEU A 254 8.11 4.32 13.34
C LEU A 254 9.15 5.39 13.61
N ASN A 255 9.05 6.50 12.87
CA ASN A 255 9.91 7.67 12.98
C ASN A 255 9.02 8.92 13.21
N TYR A 256 9.27 9.62 14.31
CA TYR A 256 8.52 10.83 14.72
C TYR A 256 9.25 12.14 14.37
N ASP A 257 10.40 12.07 13.74
CA ASP A 257 11.12 13.25 13.28
C ASP A 257 10.34 14.00 12.19
N THR A 258 10.46 15.33 12.17
CA THR A 258 9.86 16.17 11.15
C THR A 258 10.48 15.85 9.78
N CYS A 259 9.66 15.53 8.79
CA CYS A 259 10.10 15.31 7.42
C CYS A 259 10.57 16.63 6.76
N GLU A 260 11.47 16.54 5.79
CA GLU A 260 11.92 17.68 4.97
C GLU A 260 10.75 18.39 4.26
N CYS A 261 9.65 17.70 3.98
CA CYS A 261 8.43 18.31 3.44
C CYS A 261 7.68 19.22 4.45
N GLY A 262 8.13 19.27 5.70
CA GLY A 262 7.53 20.05 6.79
C GLY A 262 6.35 19.39 7.49
N ARG A 263 5.93 18.18 7.09
CA ARG A 263 4.91 17.40 7.81
C ARG A 263 5.48 16.86 9.12
N THR A 264 4.66 16.89 10.16
CA THR A 264 5.03 16.49 11.53
C THR A 264 4.39 15.17 11.98
N MET A 265 3.57 14.56 11.14
CA MET A 265 2.97 13.26 11.44
C MET A 265 4.00 12.16 11.41
N VAL A 266 3.72 11.08 12.13
CA VAL A 266 4.59 9.90 12.19
C VAL A 266 4.78 9.32 10.77
N ARG A 267 5.99 8.86 10.51
CA ARG A 267 6.31 8.07 9.32
C ARG A 267 6.61 6.62 9.71
N MET A 268 6.18 5.71 8.88
CA MET A 268 6.64 4.32 8.95
C MET A 268 7.71 4.09 7.88
N ASP A 269 8.71 3.26 8.17
CA ASP A 269 9.64 2.80 7.13
C ASP A 269 8.90 1.92 6.12
N ASN A 270 9.48 1.74 4.93
CA ASN A 270 8.99 0.76 3.97
C ASN A 270 8.89 -0.62 4.64
N VAL A 271 7.88 -1.39 4.26
CA VAL A 271 7.70 -2.74 4.81
C VAL A 271 8.87 -3.63 4.41
N THR A 272 9.66 -4.07 5.39
CA THR A 272 10.86 -4.90 5.18
C THR A 272 10.53 -6.38 4.96
N GLY A 273 9.33 -6.81 5.35
CA GLY A 273 8.87 -8.19 5.23
C GLY A 273 7.62 -8.44 6.06
N ARG A 274 7.23 -9.69 6.17
CA ARG A 274 6.09 -10.10 6.98
C ARG A 274 6.53 -11.00 8.11
N ALA A 275 5.97 -10.78 9.30
CA ALA A 275 6.24 -11.61 10.48
C ALA A 275 5.86 -13.09 10.27
N ASP A 276 4.84 -13.36 9.41
CA ASP A 276 4.37 -14.70 9.06
C ASP A 276 5.15 -15.35 7.90
N ASP A 277 6.00 -14.62 7.18
CA ASP A 277 6.84 -15.13 6.08
C ASP A 277 8.31 -15.31 6.52
N LEU A 278 8.61 -15.11 7.81
CA LEU A 278 9.94 -15.25 8.36
C LEU A 278 10.47 -16.69 8.20
N LEU A 279 11.58 -16.82 7.49
CA LEU A 279 12.28 -18.09 7.33
C LEU A 279 13.38 -18.20 8.40
N ILE A 280 13.40 -19.31 9.12
CA ILE A 280 14.51 -19.61 10.06
C ILE A 280 15.47 -20.56 9.37
N VAL A 281 16.56 -20.03 8.83
CA VAL A 281 17.58 -20.84 8.17
C VAL A 281 18.78 -21.02 9.09
N ARG A 282 18.95 -22.21 9.65
CA ARG A 282 20.06 -22.56 10.60
C ARG A 282 20.14 -21.62 11.82
N GLY A 283 18.96 -21.17 12.32
CA GLY A 283 18.91 -20.26 13.47
C GLY A 283 19.11 -18.77 13.12
N VAL A 284 19.13 -18.43 11.85
CA VAL A 284 19.16 -17.04 11.35
C VAL A 284 17.80 -16.72 10.76
N ASN A 285 17.22 -15.61 11.16
CA ASN A 285 15.98 -15.07 10.59
C ASN A 285 16.29 -14.48 9.22
N VAL A 286 15.56 -14.90 8.19
CA VAL A 286 15.70 -14.43 6.81
C VAL A 286 14.32 -14.10 6.25
N TYR A 287 14.14 -12.89 5.79
CA TYR A 287 12.91 -12.50 5.06
C TYR A 287 13.10 -12.72 3.56
N PRO A 288 12.04 -13.07 2.81
CA PRO A 288 12.10 -13.18 1.35
C PRO A 288 12.67 -11.94 0.66
N SER A 289 12.37 -10.73 1.14
CA SER A 289 12.92 -9.46 0.64
C SER A 289 14.45 -9.39 0.69
N GLN A 290 15.07 -9.96 1.72
CA GLN A 290 16.54 -10.01 1.81
C GLN A 290 17.18 -10.96 0.79
N ILE A 291 16.43 -12.00 0.37
CA ILE A 291 16.85 -12.88 -0.72
C ILE A 291 16.71 -12.15 -2.05
N GLU A 292 15.64 -11.43 -2.24
CA GLU A 292 15.37 -10.61 -3.44
C GLU A 292 16.45 -9.55 -3.65
N GLU A 293 16.79 -8.80 -2.60
CA GLU A 293 17.84 -7.79 -2.62
C GLU A 293 19.19 -8.35 -3.16
N VAL A 294 19.56 -9.56 -2.74
CA VAL A 294 20.76 -10.23 -3.24
C VAL A 294 20.59 -10.73 -4.68
N MET A 295 19.38 -11.15 -5.06
CA MET A 295 19.13 -11.72 -6.40
C MET A 295 19.09 -10.65 -7.49
N VAL A 296 18.57 -9.46 -7.20
CA VAL A 296 18.53 -8.32 -8.14
C VAL A 296 19.94 -7.88 -8.57
N ASP A 297 20.93 -8.02 -7.68
CA ASP A 297 22.34 -7.71 -7.99
C ASP A 297 23.01 -8.76 -8.91
N ILE A 298 22.35 -9.87 -9.26
CA ILE A 298 22.89 -10.94 -10.07
C ILE A 298 22.28 -10.90 -11.47
N ALA A 299 22.97 -10.34 -12.44
CA ALA A 299 22.51 -10.13 -13.81
C ALA A 299 22.00 -11.38 -14.55
N GLU A 300 22.37 -12.59 -14.11
CA GLU A 300 21.95 -13.86 -14.70
C GLU A 300 20.67 -14.45 -14.08
N VAL A 301 20.10 -13.77 -13.05
CA VAL A 301 18.94 -14.27 -12.30
C VAL A 301 17.73 -13.39 -12.62
N ALA A 302 16.62 -14.01 -13.04
CA ALA A 302 15.37 -13.27 -13.19
C ALA A 302 14.82 -12.83 -11.83
N PRO A 303 14.16 -11.64 -11.71
CA PRO A 303 13.64 -11.13 -10.45
C PRO A 303 12.43 -11.93 -9.90
N HIS A 304 12.07 -13.02 -10.54
CA HIS A 304 10.98 -13.91 -10.12
C HIS A 304 11.55 -15.21 -9.56
N TYR A 305 11.30 -15.45 -8.28
CA TYR A 305 11.74 -16.66 -7.59
C TYR A 305 10.61 -17.29 -6.77
N ARG A 306 10.81 -18.52 -6.40
CA ARG A 306 9.94 -19.26 -5.48
C ARG A 306 10.78 -19.96 -4.43
N ILE A 307 10.39 -19.84 -3.17
CA ILE A 307 10.97 -20.57 -2.05
C ILE A 307 10.07 -21.76 -1.76
N ASP A 308 10.62 -22.99 -1.85
CA ASP A 308 9.91 -24.25 -1.59
C ASP A 308 10.31 -24.84 -0.23
#